data_4846ad11e21d3e41b351148777efac5d
#
_entry.id   4846ad11e21d3e41b351148777efac5d
#
_cell.length_a   1.000
_cell.length_b   1.000
_cell.length_c   1.000
_cell.angle_alpha   90.00
_cell.angle_beta   90.00
_cell.angle_gamma   90.00
#
_symmetry.space_group_name_H-M   'P 1'
#
loop_
_entity.id
_entity.type
_entity.pdbx_description
1 polymer ?
#
loop_
_entity_poly.entity_id
_entity_poly.type
_entity_poly.pdbx_seq_one_letter_code
_entity_poly.pdbx_strand_id
1 'polypeptide(L)'
;MSQSYIAPVELEKAYRLLNHGPTVLVSAQHGDDHNVMAAAWACALEFKPAKVTVVLDKSTKTRQLVEQSGYFTLQVPCYAQLNMTKQLGTISKLDDPQKLE
;
A
#
# COMPACT_ATOMS: atom_id res chain seq x y z
N MET A 1 -1.88 -13.61 -0.33
CA MET A 1 -0.53 -13.40 0.24
C MET A 1 -0.37 -14.22 1.49
N SER A 2 0.71 -14.95 1.61
CA SER A 2 0.96 -15.80 2.78
C SER A 2 1.37 -14.95 3.99
N GLN A 3 0.85 -15.29 5.17
CA GLN A 3 1.22 -14.59 6.40
C GLN A 3 2.70 -14.79 6.77
N SER A 4 3.35 -15.85 6.26
CA SER A 4 4.77 -16.09 6.51
C SER A 4 5.67 -14.97 5.95
N TYR A 5 5.16 -14.15 5.03
CA TYR A 5 5.89 -13.02 4.46
C TYR A 5 5.59 -11.68 5.15
N ILE A 6 4.72 -11.70 6.15
CA ILE A 6 4.33 -10.48 6.88
C ILE A 6 5.05 -10.47 8.21
N ALA A 7 5.84 -9.44 8.45
CA ALA A 7 6.51 -9.24 9.72
C ALA A 7 6.16 -7.86 10.26
N PRO A 8 5.84 -7.75 11.55
CA PRO A 8 5.58 -6.46 12.16
C PRO A 8 6.86 -5.64 12.23
N VAL A 9 6.72 -4.32 12.15
CA VAL A 9 7.82 -3.37 12.22
C VAL A 9 7.61 -2.45 13.40
N GLU A 10 8.67 -2.23 14.18
CA GLU A 10 8.63 -1.27 15.27
C GLU A 10 8.33 0.12 14.71
N LEU A 11 7.26 0.77 15.21
CA LEU A 11 6.75 2.00 14.61
C LEU A 11 7.80 3.12 14.57
N GLU A 12 8.60 3.26 15.61
CA GLU A 12 9.62 4.32 15.68
C GLU A 12 10.75 4.13 14.67
N LYS A 13 10.89 2.91 14.12
CA LYS A 13 11.91 2.58 13.12
C LYS A 13 11.35 2.34 11.73
N ALA A 14 10.04 2.46 11.57
CA ALA A 14 9.38 2.20 10.28
C ALA A 14 9.90 3.12 9.16
N TYR A 15 10.28 4.35 9.49
CA TYR A 15 10.82 5.30 8.53
C TYR A 15 12.02 4.76 7.76
N ARG A 16 12.80 3.85 8.36
CA ARG A 16 13.99 3.27 7.73
C ARG A 16 13.67 2.45 6.49
N LEU A 17 12.44 1.91 6.43
CA LEU A 17 11.99 1.14 5.28
C LEU A 17 11.54 2.04 4.12
N LEU A 18 11.33 3.33 4.37
CA LEU A 18 10.82 4.29 3.39
C LEU A 18 11.88 5.28 2.91
N ASN A 19 13.00 5.41 3.61
CA ASN A 19 13.98 6.46 3.33
C ASN A 19 14.63 6.35 1.94
N HIS A 20 14.78 5.15 1.43
CA HIS A 20 15.42 4.93 0.12
C HIS A 20 14.44 4.95 -1.06
N GLY A 21 13.16 5.25 -0.81
CA GLY A 21 12.16 5.38 -1.85
C GLY A 21 11.70 4.05 -2.46
N PRO A 22 11.40 3.03 -1.66
CA PRO A 22 10.99 1.73 -2.21
C PRO A 22 9.61 1.82 -2.85
N THR A 23 9.30 0.84 -3.73
CA THR A 23 7.92 0.57 -4.10
C THR A 23 7.21 -0.02 -2.91
N VAL A 24 6.06 0.54 -2.56
CA VAL A 24 5.24 0.06 -1.44
C VAL A 24 3.91 -0.44 -1.94
N LEU A 25 3.21 -1.21 -1.12
CA LEU A 25 1.84 -1.62 -1.36
C LEU A 25 0.93 -0.80 -0.45
N VAL A 26 -0.07 -0.17 -1.06
CA VAL A 26 -1.10 0.59 -0.33
C VAL A 26 -2.40 -0.16 -0.48
N SER A 27 -3.02 -0.51 0.63
CA SER A 27 -4.30 -1.18 0.63
C SER A 27 -5.32 -0.38 1.42
N ALA A 28 -6.58 -0.51 1.01
CA ALA A 28 -7.70 0.14 1.66
C ALA A 28 -8.96 -0.71 1.49
N GLN A 29 -9.89 -0.53 2.42
CA GLN A 29 -11.15 -1.25 2.45
C GLN A 29 -12.26 -0.33 2.91
N HIS A 30 -13.42 -0.44 2.28
CA HIS A 30 -14.64 0.22 2.73
C HIS A 30 -15.81 -0.74 2.55
N GLY A 31 -16.43 -1.17 3.64
CA GLY A 31 -17.44 -2.23 3.60
C GLY A 31 -16.82 -3.53 3.09
N ASP A 32 -17.44 -4.13 2.07
CA ASP A 32 -16.94 -5.35 1.45
C ASP A 32 -15.99 -5.09 0.27
N ASP A 33 -15.77 -3.83 -0.08
CA ASP A 33 -14.90 -3.47 -1.18
C ASP A 33 -13.49 -3.19 -0.68
N HIS A 34 -12.49 -3.72 -1.38
CA HIS A 34 -11.10 -3.55 -1.01
C HIS A 34 -10.22 -3.55 -2.24
N ASN A 35 -9.03 -2.96 -2.11
CA ASN A 35 -8.04 -2.94 -3.17
C ASN A 35 -6.63 -2.83 -2.58
N VAL A 36 -5.65 -3.27 -3.38
CA VAL A 36 -4.24 -3.10 -3.10
C VAL A 36 -3.59 -2.56 -4.38
N MET A 37 -2.73 -1.56 -4.23
CA MET A 37 -1.98 -1.01 -5.35
C MET A 37 -0.51 -0.85 -4.99
N ALA A 38 0.34 -0.83 -6.00
CA ALA A 38 1.74 -0.47 -5.82
C ALA A 38 1.88 1.06 -5.93
N ALA A 39 2.74 1.64 -5.11
CA ALA A 39 3.03 3.07 -5.13
C ALA A 39 4.51 3.29 -4.85
N ALA A 40 5.09 4.30 -5.50
CA ALA A 40 6.49 4.67 -5.27
C ALA A 40 6.62 6.04 -4.60
N TRP A 41 5.57 6.85 -4.61
CA TRP A 41 5.61 8.19 -4.05
C TRP A 41 5.10 8.17 -2.61
N ALA A 42 5.90 7.56 -1.74
CA ALA A 42 5.65 7.50 -0.31
C ALA A 42 6.87 8.04 0.43
N CYS A 43 6.62 8.69 1.55
CA CYS A 43 7.66 9.34 2.32
C CYS A 43 7.36 9.29 3.80
N ALA A 44 8.37 9.09 4.63
CA ALA A 44 8.24 9.21 6.07
C ALA A 44 8.22 10.70 6.45
N LEU A 45 7.35 11.06 7.38
CA LEU A 45 7.20 12.44 7.86
C LEU A 45 7.66 12.63 9.30
N GLU A 46 7.49 11.63 10.16
CA GLU A 46 7.77 11.76 11.59
C GLU A 46 8.06 10.40 12.20
N PHE A 47 8.89 10.40 13.25
CA PHE A 47 9.25 9.18 13.96
C PHE A 47 8.23 8.82 15.05
N LYS A 48 7.83 9.80 15.85
CA LYS A 48 7.04 9.57 17.05
C LYS A 48 6.07 10.72 17.26
N PRO A 49 4.78 10.52 17.00
CA PRO A 49 4.21 9.28 16.42
C PRO A 49 4.65 9.08 14.97
N ALA A 50 4.73 7.83 14.53
CA ALA A 50 5.08 7.52 13.15
C ALA A 50 4.02 8.09 12.20
N LYS A 51 4.47 8.88 11.24
CA LYS A 51 3.61 9.49 10.22
C LYS A 51 4.23 9.29 8.85
N VAL A 52 3.38 9.07 7.86
CA VAL A 52 3.80 8.89 6.47
C VAL A 52 2.90 9.72 5.56
N THR A 53 3.41 10.04 4.39
CA THR A 53 2.61 10.59 3.30
C THR A 53 2.75 9.67 2.09
N VAL A 54 1.67 9.52 1.33
CA VAL A 54 1.68 8.76 0.09
C VAL A 54 0.79 9.49 -0.91
N VAL A 55 1.28 9.59 -2.14
CA VAL A 55 0.50 10.20 -3.22
C VAL A 55 -0.38 9.14 -3.85
N LEU A 56 -1.69 9.37 -3.81
CA LEU A 56 -2.69 8.50 -4.44
C LEU A 56 -3.43 9.32 -5.47
N ASP A 57 -3.31 8.92 -6.74
CA ASP A 57 -4.01 9.59 -7.82
C ASP A 57 -5.53 9.49 -7.62
N LYS A 58 -6.24 10.57 -7.89
CA LYS A 58 -7.71 10.61 -7.74
C LYS A 58 -8.42 9.60 -8.62
N SER A 59 -7.80 9.16 -9.70
CA SER A 59 -8.39 8.17 -10.62
C SER A 59 -8.28 6.75 -10.11
N THR A 60 -7.60 6.49 -8.99
CA THR A 60 -7.39 5.13 -8.50
C THR A 60 -8.53 4.67 -7.59
N LYS A 61 -8.80 3.36 -7.63
CA LYS A 61 -9.78 2.74 -6.74
C LYS A 61 -9.35 2.86 -5.28
N THR A 62 -8.07 2.69 -4.99
CA THR A 62 -7.54 2.80 -3.62
C THR A 62 -7.81 4.18 -3.03
N ARG A 63 -7.63 5.25 -3.82
CA ARG A 63 -7.92 6.61 -3.36
C ARG A 63 -9.39 6.75 -2.94
N GLN A 64 -10.32 6.21 -3.74
CA GLN A 64 -11.74 6.24 -3.40
C GLN A 64 -12.01 5.55 -2.08
N LEU A 65 -11.41 4.38 -1.87
CA LEU A 65 -11.61 3.61 -0.64
C LEU A 65 -11.02 4.31 0.58
N VAL A 66 -9.87 4.96 0.43
CA VAL A 66 -9.26 5.73 1.51
C VAL A 66 -10.14 6.92 1.90
N GLU A 67 -10.68 7.64 0.92
CA GLU A 67 -11.57 8.77 1.20
C GLU A 67 -12.84 8.34 1.91
N GLN A 68 -13.38 7.16 1.57
CA GLN A 68 -14.60 6.63 2.19
C GLN A 68 -14.35 6.10 3.60
N SER A 69 -13.25 5.38 3.81
CA SER A 69 -12.97 4.71 5.09
C SER A 69 -12.16 5.57 6.06
N GLY A 70 -11.33 6.49 5.55
CA GLY A 70 -10.41 7.28 6.37
C GLY A 70 -9.14 6.55 6.79
N TYR A 71 -8.88 5.34 6.25
CA TYR A 71 -7.72 4.52 6.63
C TYR A 71 -7.06 3.89 5.42
N PHE A 72 -5.78 3.62 5.53
CA PHE A 72 -5.04 2.79 4.58
C PHE A 72 -3.95 2.02 5.32
N THR A 73 -3.50 0.93 4.69
CA THR A 73 -2.38 0.13 5.18
C THR A 73 -1.22 0.25 4.21
N LEU A 74 -0.02 0.44 4.74
CA LEU A 74 1.20 0.52 3.95
C LEU A 74 2.07 -0.68 4.25
N GLN A 75 2.51 -1.38 3.19
CA GLN A 75 3.40 -2.53 3.31
C GLN A 75 4.60 -2.36 2.39
N VAL A 76 5.76 -2.82 2.82
CA VAL A 76 6.97 -2.85 1.99
C VAL A 76 7.13 -4.29 1.49
N PRO A 77 6.93 -4.55 0.18
CA PRO A 77 7.03 -5.92 -0.33
C PRO A 77 8.48 -6.40 -0.37
N CYS A 78 8.67 -7.71 -0.19
CA CYS A 78 9.97 -8.33 -0.33
C CYS A 78 10.15 -8.88 -1.76
N TYR A 79 11.36 -9.35 -2.07
CA TYR A 79 11.68 -9.88 -3.40
C TYR A 79 10.77 -11.03 -3.81
N ALA A 80 10.37 -11.88 -2.86
CA ALA A 80 9.48 -13.01 -3.14
C ALA A 80 8.10 -12.56 -3.65
N GLN A 81 7.75 -11.30 -3.47
CA GLN A 81 6.45 -10.71 -3.88
C GLN A 81 6.57 -9.88 -5.16
N LEU A 82 7.69 -9.99 -5.89
CA LEU A 82 7.95 -9.14 -7.05
C LEU A 82 6.85 -9.24 -8.12
N ASN A 83 6.47 -10.45 -8.51
CA ASN A 83 5.46 -10.63 -9.56
C ASN A 83 4.10 -10.10 -9.12
N MET A 84 3.70 -10.35 -7.89
CA MET A 84 2.47 -9.82 -7.32
C MET A 84 2.49 -8.28 -7.34
N THR A 85 3.59 -7.68 -6.93
CA THR A 85 3.73 -6.23 -6.89
C THR A 85 3.59 -5.62 -8.28
N LYS A 86 4.19 -6.24 -9.29
CA LYS A 86 4.05 -5.79 -10.68
C LYS A 86 2.59 -5.82 -11.14
N GLN A 87 1.88 -6.90 -10.85
CA GLN A 87 0.47 -7.01 -11.23
C GLN A 87 -0.38 -5.95 -10.53
N LEU A 88 -0.17 -5.75 -9.25
CA LEU A 88 -0.91 -4.75 -8.48
C LEU A 88 -0.66 -3.33 -8.96
N GLY A 89 0.52 -3.08 -9.53
CA GLY A 89 0.88 -1.76 -10.07
C GLY A 89 0.43 -1.51 -11.50
N THR A 90 0.08 -2.56 -12.25
CA THR A 90 -0.28 -2.44 -13.67
C THR A 90 -1.78 -2.62 -13.93
N ILE A 91 -2.52 -3.24 -13.00
CA ILE A 91 -3.95 -3.51 -13.17
C ILE A 91 -4.74 -2.66 -12.18
N SER A 92 -5.65 -1.83 -12.69
CA SER A 92 -6.57 -1.07 -11.86
C SER A 92 -7.82 -1.89 -11.58
N LYS A 93 -8.29 -1.89 -10.34
CA LYS A 93 -9.56 -2.54 -9.99
C LYS A 93 -10.75 -1.84 -10.62
N LEU A 94 -10.61 -0.57 -11.04
CA LEU A 94 -11.64 0.12 -11.81
C LEU A 94 -11.81 -0.49 -13.20
N ASP A 95 -10.72 -1.00 -13.80
CA ASP A 95 -10.74 -1.64 -15.11
C ASP A 95 -11.02 -3.13 -15.01
N ASP A 96 -10.58 -3.78 -13.93
CA ASP A 96 -10.76 -5.20 -13.68
C ASP A 96 -11.27 -5.42 -12.25
N PRO A 97 -12.57 -5.57 -12.05
CA PRO A 97 -13.13 -5.78 -10.71
C PRO A 97 -12.66 -7.07 -10.03
N GLN A 98 -12.11 -8.02 -10.80
CA GLN A 98 -11.61 -9.30 -10.26
C GLN A 98 -10.11 -9.29 -9.99
N LYS A 99 -9.49 -8.12 -9.98
CA LYS A 99 -8.04 -7.94 -9.80
C LYS A 99 -7.44 -8.74 -8.64
N LEU A 100 -8.17 -8.86 -7.53
CA LEU A 100 -7.68 -9.50 -6.31
C LEU A 100 -8.13 -10.97 -6.17
N GLU A 101 -8.77 -11.52 -7.17
CA GLU A 101 -9.23 -12.91 -7.21
C GLU A 101 -8.23 -13.83 -7.89
#